data_0ddadff6a5da89f13a57cf5ec4459d25
#
_entry.id   0ddadff6a5da89f13a57cf5ec4459d25
#
_cell.length_a   1.000
_cell.length_b   1.000
_cell.length_c   1.000
_cell.angle_alpha   90.00
_cell.angle_beta   90.00
_cell.angle_gamma   90.00
#
_symmetry.space_group_name_H-M   'P 1'
#
loop_
_entity.id
_entity.type
_entity.pdbx_description
1 polymer ?
#
loop_
_entity_poly.entity_id
_entity_poly.type
_entity_poly.pdbx_seq_one_letter_code
_entity_poly.pdbx_strand_id
1 'polypeptide(L)'
;VGKNRIRMLREQHAFILGIPVTTFSRKASPLVVWEGSHKIMKYYFKKEFCKIDPQDWKDYDFTKVYHNARNEIFDTCKRVEIHATPGESYIVHRMALHGVAPWDGRARSSKGGRVIVYFRPDMDLEPSSWLTRP
;
A
#
# COMPACT_ATOMS: atom_id res chain seq x y z
N VAL A 1 1.92 -20.54 -0.47
CA VAL A 1 2.10 -19.30 0.31
C VAL A 1 2.66 -19.72 1.65
N GLY A 2 3.97 -19.47 1.86
CA GLY A 2 4.70 -19.93 3.04
C GLY A 2 4.10 -19.42 4.34
N LYS A 3 4.07 -20.28 5.35
CA LYS A 3 3.48 -20.05 6.67
C LYS A 3 4.15 -18.96 7.51
N ASN A 4 5.32 -18.41 7.09
CA ASN A 4 6.10 -17.44 7.87
C ASN A 4 6.47 -16.22 7.01
N ARG A 5 5.50 -15.38 6.64
CA ARG A 5 5.80 -14.07 6.06
C ARG A 5 6.20 -13.11 7.17
N ILE A 6 7.50 -12.95 7.35
CA ILE A 6 8.09 -11.88 8.16
C ILE A 6 8.01 -10.57 7.36
N ARG A 7 7.60 -9.48 8.01
CA ARG A 7 7.58 -8.14 7.43
C ARG A 7 8.75 -7.33 7.93
N MET A 8 9.56 -6.89 7.00
CA MET A 8 10.73 -6.04 7.26
C MET A 8 10.62 -4.79 6.39
N LEU A 9 11.11 -3.65 6.86
CA LEU A 9 11.13 -2.39 6.14
C LEU A 9 12.36 -2.33 5.22
N ARG A 10 12.26 -2.97 4.07
CA ARG A 10 13.36 -3.02 3.07
C ARG A 10 13.25 -1.95 1.99
N GLU A 11 12.10 -1.38 1.81
CA GLU A 11 11.78 -0.40 0.77
C GLU A 11 11.09 0.82 1.40
N GLN A 12 11.71 1.98 1.27
CA GLN A 12 11.22 3.25 1.83
C GLN A 12 10.76 4.17 0.70
N HIS A 13 9.75 3.74 -0.05
CA HIS A 13 9.20 4.56 -1.13
C HIS A 13 8.40 5.76 -0.61
N ALA A 14 8.39 6.83 -1.41
CA ALA A 14 7.69 8.06 -1.06
C ALA A 14 6.16 7.93 -1.22
N PHE A 15 5.72 7.31 -2.30
CA PHE A 15 4.32 7.06 -2.64
C PHE A 15 4.24 5.95 -3.70
N ILE A 16 3.04 5.54 -4.04
CA ILE A 16 2.78 4.64 -5.17
C ILE A 16 1.98 5.43 -6.21
N LEU A 17 2.52 5.58 -7.42
CA LEU A 17 1.81 6.13 -8.57
C LEU A 17 1.35 4.99 -9.46
N GLY A 18 0.05 4.91 -9.73
CA GLY A 18 -0.54 3.93 -10.64
C GLY A 18 -1.07 4.60 -11.91
N ILE A 19 -0.64 4.09 -13.07
CA ILE A 19 -1.02 4.59 -14.40
C ILE A 19 -1.64 3.44 -15.20
N PRO A 20 -2.97 3.44 -15.42
CA PRO A 20 -3.62 2.48 -16.31
C PRO A 20 -3.16 2.65 -17.76
N VAL A 21 -2.78 1.56 -18.39
CA VAL A 21 -2.33 1.55 -19.80
C VAL A 21 -3.42 1.00 -20.72
N THR A 22 -4.25 0.10 -20.20
CA THR A 22 -5.34 -0.52 -20.96
C THR A 22 -6.70 -0.20 -20.35
N THR A 23 -7.76 -0.28 -21.15
CA THR A 23 -9.13 -0.13 -20.69
C THR A 23 -9.65 -1.43 -20.10
N PHE A 24 -10.27 -1.33 -18.95
CA PHE A 24 -10.89 -2.45 -18.22
C PHE A 24 -12.08 -1.97 -17.38
N SER A 25 -12.99 -2.88 -17.08
CA SER A 25 -14.17 -2.57 -16.29
C SER A 25 -13.82 -2.41 -14.80
N ARG A 26 -14.70 -1.73 -14.05
CA ARG A 26 -14.51 -1.42 -12.62
C ARG A 26 -14.24 -2.65 -11.74
N LYS A 27 -14.76 -3.82 -12.12
CA LYS A 27 -14.63 -5.07 -11.37
C LYS A 27 -13.49 -5.99 -11.85
N ALA A 28 -12.66 -5.50 -12.76
CA ALA A 28 -11.48 -6.20 -13.23
C ALA A 28 -10.31 -6.03 -12.25
N SER A 29 -10.36 -6.70 -11.12
CA SER A 29 -9.38 -6.63 -10.03
C SER A 29 -9.05 -5.19 -9.62
N PRO A 30 -10.02 -4.40 -9.14
CA PRO A 30 -9.77 -3.01 -8.77
C PRO A 30 -8.76 -2.91 -7.63
N LEU A 31 -8.00 -1.81 -7.62
CA LEU A 31 -7.27 -1.40 -6.44
C LEU A 31 -8.25 -1.10 -5.32
N VAL A 32 -7.97 -1.57 -4.12
CA VAL A 32 -8.73 -1.23 -2.93
C VAL A 32 -7.81 -0.51 -1.93
N VAL A 33 -8.35 0.52 -1.30
CA VAL A 33 -7.69 1.27 -0.25
C VAL A 33 -8.63 1.44 0.94
N TRP A 34 -8.07 1.63 2.13
CA TRP A 34 -8.84 1.98 3.32
C TRP A 34 -8.60 3.46 3.64
N GLU A 35 -9.67 4.26 3.56
CA GLU A 35 -9.62 5.71 3.77
C GLU A 35 -9.08 6.04 5.16
N GLY A 36 -8.09 6.94 5.22
CA GLY A 36 -7.49 7.37 6.48
C GLY A 36 -6.51 6.37 7.12
N SER A 37 -6.40 5.16 6.58
CA SER A 37 -5.55 4.08 7.13
C SER A 37 -4.08 4.46 7.30
N HIS A 38 -3.56 5.39 6.50
CA HIS A 38 -2.18 5.89 6.62
C HIS A 38 -1.91 6.53 7.99
N LYS A 39 -2.91 7.14 8.63
CA LYS A 39 -2.78 7.74 9.96
C LYS A 39 -2.61 6.68 11.04
N ILE A 40 -3.43 5.63 10.99
CA ILE A 40 -3.37 4.50 11.92
C ILE A 40 -2.05 3.75 11.72
N MET A 41 -1.69 3.41 10.49
CA MET A 41 -0.43 2.73 10.19
C MET A 41 0.77 3.54 10.67
N LYS A 42 0.79 4.86 10.39
CA LYS A 42 1.84 5.78 10.87
C LYS A 42 1.93 5.81 12.38
N TYR A 43 0.80 5.82 13.09
CA TYR A 43 0.77 5.80 14.56
C TYR A 43 1.45 4.54 15.12
N TYR A 44 1.05 3.36 14.64
CA TYR A 44 1.62 2.09 15.08
C TYR A 44 3.12 2.00 14.79
N PHE A 45 3.53 2.42 13.60
CA PHE A 45 4.94 2.39 13.21
C PHE A 45 5.77 3.37 14.04
N LYS A 46 5.29 4.60 14.26
CA LYS A 46 5.98 5.56 15.13
C LYS A 46 6.17 5.01 16.55
N LYS A 47 5.12 4.43 17.11
CA LYS A 47 5.15 3.86 18.47
C LYS A 47 6.16 2.72 18.61
N GLU A 48 6.37 1.94 17.56
CA GLU A 48 7.32 0.83 17.57
C GLU A 48 8.73 1.27 17.22
N PHE A 49 8.88 1.94 16.08
CA PHE A 49 10.20 2.30 15.58
C PHE A 49 10.93 3.36 16.40
N CYS A 50 10.23 4.16 17.23
CA CYS A 50 10.90 5.08 18.16
C CYS A 50 11.80 4.37 19.19
N LYS A 51 11.66 3.06 19.37
CA LYS A 51 12.44 2.24 20.30
C LYS A 51 13.65 1.57 19.65
N ILE A 52 13.83 1.73 18.34
CA ILE A 52 14.78 0.99 17.51
C ILE A 52 15.63 1.99 16.74
N ASP A 53 16.94 1.75 16.69
CA ASP A 53 17.83 2.57 15.87
C ASP A 53 17.38 2.53 14.39
N PRO A 54 17.27 3.66 13.70
CA PRO A 54 16.87 3.69 12.30
C PRO A 54 17.72 2.81 11.37
N GLN A 55 18.97 2.57 11.71
CA GLN A 55 19.87 1.67 10.95
C GLN A 55 19.44 0.21 11.02
N ASP A 56 18.73 -0.19 12.08
CA ASP A 56 18.27 -1.56 12.31
C ASP A 56 16.86 -1.84 11.75
N TRP A 57 16.14 -0.81 11.30
CA TRP A 57 14.75 -0.96 10.82
C TRP A 57 14.60 -1.97 9.68
N LYS A 58 15.59 -2.05 8.80
CA LYS A 58 15.59 -2.98 7.65
C LYS A 58 15.57 -4.46 8.05
N ASP A 59 16.11 -4.77 9.23
CA ASP A 59 16.26 -6.13 9.76
C ASP A 59 15.26 -6.44 10.89
N TYR A 60 14.47 -5.45 11.30
CA TYR A 60 13.47 -5.60 12.35
C TYR A 60 12.18 -6.25 11.83
N ASP A 61 11.71 -7.29 12.52
CA ASP A 61 10.43 -7.94 12.24
C ASP A 61 9.27 -7.16 12.87
N PHE A 62 8.57 -6.37 12.07
CA PHE A 62 7.38 -5.63 12.51
C PHE A 62 6.04 -6.31 12.17
N THR A 63 6.05 -7.61 11.88
CA THR A 63 4.85 -8.37 11.47
C THR A 63 3.70 -8.18 12.45
N LYS A 64 3.97 -8.30 13.76
CA LYS A 64 2.95 -8.13 14.81
C LYS A 64 2.36 -6.72 14.82
N VAL A 65 3.21 -5.71 14.72
CA VAL A 65 2.80 -4.30 14.69
C VAL A 65 1.91 -4.02 13.48
N TYR A 66 2.33 -4.50 12.31
CA TYR A 66 1.54 -4.39 11.09
C TYR A 66 0.18 -5.09 11.20
N HIS A 67 0.11 -6.29 11.79
CA HIS A 67 -1.15 -7.00 11.96
C HIS A 67 -2.10 -6.27 12.90
N ASN A 68 -1.60 -5.71 14.00
CA ASN A 68 -2.41 -4.91 14.92
C ASN A 68 -2.98 -3.67 14.22
N ALA A 69 -2.14 -2.90 13.52
CA ALA A 69 -2.59 -1.75 12.74
C ALA A 69 -3.63 -2.15 11.68
N ARG A 70 -3.38 -3.23 10.95
CA ARG A 70 -4.30 -3.73 9.92
C ARG A 70 -5.66 -4.13 10.48
N ASN A 71 -5.70 -4.80 11.62
CA ASN A 71 -6.96 -5.19 12.25
C ASN A 71 -7.78 -3.96 12.63
N GLU A 72 -7.17 -2.96 13.30
CA GLU A 72 -7.86 -1.70 13.61
C GLU A 72 -8.36 -0.99 12.33
N ILE A 73 -7.55 -0.98 11.28
CA ILE A 73 -7.95 -0.39 9.99
C ILE A 73 -9.16 -1.10 9.40
N PHE A 74 -9.20 -2.43 9.45
CA PHE A 74 -10.36 -3.19 8.94
C PHE A 74 -11.64 -2.90 9.72
N ASP A 75 -11.52 -2.64 11.01
CA ASP A 75 -12.66 -2.38 11.88
C ASP A 75 -13.16 -0.92 11.80
N THR A 76 -12.28 0.04 11.47
CA THR A 76 -12.58 1.47 11.61
C THR A 76 -12.55 2.27 10.31
N CYS A 77 -11.82 1.82 9.29
CA CYS A 77 -11.65 2.54 8.05
C CYS A 77 -12.58 2.04 6.94
N LYS A 78 -13.14 2.97 6.17
CA LYS A 78 -13.97 2.63 5.01
C LYS A 78 -13.11 2.06 3.89
N ARG A 79 -13.47 0.88 3.40
CA ARG A 79 -12.88 0.26 2.21
C ARG A 79 -13.44 0.89 0.95
N VAL A 80 -12.57 1.35 0.04
CA VAL A 80 -12.93 2.01 -1.22
C VAL A 80 -12.23 1.32 -2.39
N GLU A 81 -12.97 1.10 -3.47
CA GLU A 81 -12.42 0.62 -4.74
C GLU A 81 -12.04 1.81 -5.63
N ILE A 82 -10.81 1.82 -6.11
CA ILE A 82 -10.27 2.83 -7.02
C ILE A 82 -10.32 2.28 -8.44
N HIS A 83 -10.94 3.05 -9.33
CA HIS A 83 -10.94 2.78 -10.76
C HIS A 83 -10.40 4.00 -11.48
N ALA A 84 -9.50 3.75 -12.44
CA ALA A 84 -8.96 4.76 -13.32
C ALA A 84 -8.82 4.17 -14.73
N THR A 85 -8.93 5.02 -15.73
CA THR A 85 -8.84 4.66 -17.17
C THR A 85 -7.57 5.25 -17.78
N PRO A 86 -7.14 4.80 -18.99
CA PRO A 86 -6.03 5.43 -19.70
C PRO A 86 -6.22 6.95 -19.82
N GLY A 87 -5.18 7.71 -19.46
CA GLY A 87 -5.23 9.18 -19.36
C GLY A 87 -5.45 9.69 -17.94
N GLU A 88 -5.88 8.84 -17.02
CA GLU A 88 -5.97 9.11 -15.58
C GLU A 88 -4.82 8.45 -14.83
N SER A 89 -4.55 8.93 -13.62
CA SER A 89 -3.60 8.31 -12.71
C SER A 89 -4.08 8.46 -11.27
N TYR A 90 -3.52 7.68 -10.36
CA TYR A 90 -3.78 7.83 -8.94
C TYR A 90 -2.50 7.70 -8.13
N ILE A 91 -2.47 8.41 -7.00
CA ILE A 91 -1.39 8.33 -6.03
C ILE A 91 -1.93 7.71 -4.74
N VAL A 92 -1.20 6.71 -4.23
CA VAL A 92 -1.49 6.09 -2.95
C VAL A 92 -0.40 6.46 -1.96
N HIS A 93 -0.81 6.95 -0.80
CA HIS A 93 0.12 7.27 0.27
C HIS A 93 0.89 6.01 0.71
N ARG A 94 2.20 6.12 0.93
CA ARG A 94 3.10 5.00 1.27
C ARG A 94 2.65 4.12 2.44
N MET A 95 1.96 4.72 3.41
CA MET A 95 1.45 4.01 4.59
C MET A 95 -0.04 3.64 4.49
N ALA A 96 -0.72 3.96 3.40
CA ALA A 96 -2.11 3.57 3.23
C ALA A 96 -2.22 2.06 3.06
N LEU A 97 -3.11 1.42 3.83
CA LEU A 97 -3.43 0.02 3.61
C LEU A 97 -4.15 -0.12 2.26
N HIS A 98 -3.64 -0.97 1.41
CA HIS A 98 -4.15 -1.19 0.07
C HIS A 98 -3.97 -2.64 -0.37
N GLY A 99 -4.67 -3.01 -1.40
CA GLY A 99 -4.60 -4.32 -2.02
C GLY A 99 -5.30 -4.35 -3.37
N VAL A 100 -5.46 -5.52 -3.93
CA VAL A 100 -6.19 -5.73 -5.19
C VAL A 100 -7.33 -6.69 -4.91
N ALA A 101 -8.56 -6.28 -5.27
CA ALA A 101 -9.73 -7.13 -5.16
C ALA A 101 -9.68 -8.27 -6.20
N PRO A 102 -10.38 -9.39 -5.96
CA PRO A 102 -10.51 -10.44 -6.95
C PRO A 102 -11.12 -9.93 -8.27
N TRP A 103 -10.80 -10.62 -9.35
CA TRP A 103 -11.47 -10.42 -10.64
C TRP A 103 -12.89 -10.94 -10.56
N ASP A 104 -13.87 -10.10 -10.88
CA ASP A 104 -15.26 -10.53 -11.02
C ASP A 104 -15.42 -11.28 -12.36
N GLY A 105 -16.12 -12.41 -12.35
CA GLY A 105 -16.30 -13.23 -13.55
C GLY A 105 -17.02 -12.53 -14.72
N ARG A 106 -17.71 -11.41 -14.46
CA ARG A 106 -18.36 -10.56 -15.47
C ARG A 106 -17.47 -9.42 -15.94
N ALA A 107 -16.32 -9.19 -15.28
CA ALA A 107 -15.42 -8.12 -15.66
C ALA A 107 -14.83 -8.33 -17.05
N ARG A 108 -14.52 -7.25 -17.73
CA ARG A 108 -13.96 -7.22 -19.09
C ARG A 108 -12.70 -6.35 -19.11
N SER A 109 -11.81 -6.67 -20.01
CA SER A 109 -10.66 -5.86 -20.36
C SER A 109 -10.44 -5.85 -21.87
N SER A 110 -9.60 -4.93 -22.36
CA SER A 110 -9.09 -4.96 -23.72
C SER A 110 -8.32 -6.26 -24.01
N LYS A 111 -8.03 -6.53 -25.30
CA LYS A 111 -7.29 -7.73 -25.72
C LYS A 111 -5.94 -7.92 -25.01
N GLY A 112 -5.28 -6.81 -24.61
CA GLY A 112 -4.02 -6.83 -23.84
C GLY A 112 -4.20 -7.13 -22.33
N GLY A 113 -5.42 -7.39 -21.88
CA GLY A 113 -5.71 -7.61 -20.46
C GLY A 113 -5.77 -6.30 -19.67
N ARG A 114 -5.72 -6.42 -18.35
CA ARG A 114 -5.62 -5.29 -17.43
C ARG A 114 -4.15 -4.98 -17.16
N VAL A 115 -3.68 -3.86 -17.69
CA VAL A 115 -2.29 -3.41 -17.49
C VAL A 115 -2.28 -2.07 -16.76
N ILE A 116 -1.58 -2.03 -15.64
CA ILE A 116 -1.30 -0.82 -14.87
C ILE A 116 0.21 -0.79 -14.59
N VAL A 117 0.83 0.34 -14.88
CA VAL A 117 2.23 0.59 -14.52
C VAL A 117 2.27 1.24 -13.14
N TYR A 118 3.11 0.72 -12.25
CA TYR A 118 3.32 1.26 -10.93
C TYR A 118 4.72 1.82 -10.78
N PHE A 119 4.81 3.04 -10.25
CA PHE A 119 6.06 3.67 -9.84
C PHE A 119 6.08 3.81 -8.32
N ARG A 120 7.20 3.48 -7.73
CA ARG A 120 7.48 3.64 -6.30
C ARG A 120 8.81 4.36 -6.14
N PRO A 121 8.82 5.70 -6.22
CA PRO A 121 10.06 6.46 -6.05
C PRO A 121 10.61 6.23 -4.65
N ASP A 122 11.90 5.90 -4.55
CA ASP A 122 12.57 5.81 -3.27
C ASP A 122 12.60 7.19 -2.60
N MET A 123 12.49 7.19 -1.29
CA MET A 123 12.78 8.38 -0.50
C MET A 123 14.28 8.37 -0.21
N ASP A 124 15.03 9.16 -0.97
CA ASP A 124 16.46 9.39 -0.72
C ASP A 124 16.65 10.33 0.49
N LEU A 125 16.29 9.83 1.66
CA LEU A 125 16.29 10.53 2.93
C LEU A 125 16.69 9.58 4.06
N GLU A 126 17.13 10.16 5.18
CA GLU A 126 17.31 9.42 6.42
C GLU A 126 16.05 8.59 6.77
N PRO A 127 16.18 7.33 7.21
CA PRO A 127 15.06 6.44 7.50
C PRO A 127 13.99 7.05 8.41
N SER A 128 14.41 7.85 9.41
CA SER A 128 13.49 8.55 10.31
C SER A 128 12.57 9.54 9.57
N SER A 129 13.03 10.15 8.49
CA SER A 129 12.25 11.07 7.67
C SER A 129 11.10 10.37 6.95
N TRP A 130 11.28 9.11 6.51
CA TRP A 130 10.21 8.32 5.90
C TRP A 130 9.00 8.15 6.85
N LEU A 131 9.26 8.01 8.14
CA LEU A 131 8.22 7.84 9.15
C LEU A 131 7.57 9.16 9.58
N THR A 132 8.30 10.26 9.57
CA THR A 132 7.86 11.55 10.13
C THR A 132 7.18 12.45 9.11
N ARG A 133 7.61 12.43 7.86
CA ARG A 133 7.02 13.26 6.79
C ARG A 133 5.56 12.91 6.52
N PRO A 134 4.76 13.90 6.04
CA PRO A 134 3.39 13.67 5.59
C PRO A 134 3.32 12.58 4.54
#